data_92a9be7aa3d728fd2f6e930020d40cec
#
_entry.id   92a9be7aa3d728fd2f6e930020d40cec
#
_cell.length_a   1.000
_cell.length_b   1.000
_cell.length_c   1.000
_cell.angle_alpha   90.00
_cell.angle_beta   90.00
_cell.angle_gamma   90.00
#
_symmetry.space_group_name_H-M   'P 1'
#
loop_
_entity.id
_entity.type
_entity.pdbx_description
1 polymer ?
#
loop_
_entity_poly.entity_id
_entity_poly.type
_entity_poly.pdbx_seq_one_letter_code
_entity_poly.pdbx_strand_id
1 'polypeptide(L)'
;MDINAINEMFANIRENTDWDLQGNLVWGYFFVNTTPEPLQGLADVLEKDGYTVVELFEPELEEGEAPYHVLHVEKIEIHTAESLDKRNHELQALAEANGVEDYDGMDVGPVEFAHGGDDA
;
A
#
# COMPACT_ATOMS: atom_id res chain seq x y z
N MET A 1 -9.70 2.09 6.37
CA MET A 1 -9.04 2.60 7.60
C MET A 1 -9.43 4.05 7.78
N ASP A 2 -9.98 4.38 8.93
CA ASP A 2 -10.39 5.75 9.17
C ASP A 2 -9.30 6.53 9.90
N ILE A 3 -9.52 7.83 10.08
CA ILE A 3 -8.50 8.70 10.66
C ILE A 3 -8.16 8.30 12.10
N ASN A 4 -9.12 7.76 12.83
CA ASN A 4 -8.86 7.31 14.20
C ASN A 4 -7.91 6.12 14.22
N ALA A 5 -8.10 5.17 13.31
CA ALA A 5 -7.20 4.03 13.18
C ALA A 5 -5.80 4.47 12.76
N ILE A 6 -5.72 5.46 11.87
CA ILE A 6 -4.44 6.01 11.45
C ILE A 6 -3.72 6.67 12.61
N ASN A 7 -4.45 7.45 13.42
CA ASN A 7 -3.87 8.10 14.59
C ASN A 7 -3.35 7.08 15.59
N GLU A 8 -4.09 5.98 15.79
CA GLU A 8 -3.63 4.89 16.66
C GLU A 8 -2.36 4.25 16.13
N MET A 9 -2.30 4.04 14.82
CA MET A 9 -1.11 3.46 14.20
C MET A 9 0.10 4.36 14.41
N PHE A 10 -0.05 5.66 14.20
CA PHE A 10 1.04 6.61 14.42
C PHE A 10 1.49 6.61 15.88
N ALA A 11 0.54 6.54 16.81
CA ALA A 11 0.87 6.49 18.23
C ALA A 11 1.64 5.22 18.57
N ASN A 12 1.22 4.08 18.02
CA ASN A 12 1.90 2.81 18.24
C ASN A 12 3.32 2.84 17.70
N ILE A 13 3.52 3.44 16.53
CA ILE A 13 4.86 3.55 15.96
C ILE A 13 5.74 4.41 16.87
N ARG A 14 5.22 5.53 17.35
CA ARG A 14 5.99 6.41 18.24
C ARG A 14 6.38 5.70 19.54
N GLU A 15 5.50 4.85 20.06
CA GLU A 15 5.76 4.17 21.33
C GLU A 15 6.69 2.98 21.18
N ASN A 16 6.65 2.30 20.05
CA ASN A 16 7.30 1.00 19.91
C ASN A 16 8.51 1.00 18.98
N THR A 17 8.78 2.12 18.31
CA THR A 17 9.93 2.23 17.40
C THR A 17 10.62 3.57 17.58
N ASP A 18 11.82 3.67 17.03
CA ASP A 18 12.53 4.96 16.95
C ASP A 18 12.46 5.54 15.54
N TRP A 19 11.51 5.08 14.72
CA TRP A 19 11.33 5.61 13.37
C TRP A 19 10.94 7.07 13.44
N ASP A 20 11.46 7.84 12.48
CA ASP A 20 11.16 9.27 12.40
C ASP A 20 9.89 9.47 11.56
N LEU A 21 8.76 9.64 12.25
CA LEU A 21 7.48 9.82 11.57
C LEU A 21 7.39 11.15 10.83
N GLN A 22 8.32 12.07 11.07
CA GLN A 22 8.37 13.32 10.34
C GLN A 22 9.35 13.26 9.18
N GLY A 23 10.02 12.15 9.01
CA GLY A 23 10.93 11.93 7.90
C GLY A 23 10.38 10.91 6.91
N ASN A 24 11.19 10.56 5.93
CA ASN A 24 10.78 9.60 4.91
C ASN A 24 10.68 8.20 5.50
N LEU A 25 9.59 7.54 5.17
CA LEU A 25 9.37 6.13 5.46
C LEU A 25 8.89 5.48 4.18
N VAL A 26 8.95 4.15 4.12
CA VAL A 26 8.39 3.44 2.98
C VAL A 26 6.95 3.02 3.32
N TRP A 27 6.02 3.47 2.48
CA TRP A 27 4.59 3.22 2.67
C TRP A 27 4.16 2.22 1.62
N GLY A 28 3.65 1.06 2.07
CA GLY A 28 3.18 0.01 1.19
C GLY A 28 1.68 -0.02 1.11
N TYR A 29 1.15 -0.36 -0.07
CA TYR A 29 -0.29 -0.37 -0.31
C TYR A 29 -0.64 -1.65 -1.04
N PHE A 30 -1.78 -2.24 -0.67
CA PHE A 30 -2.19 -3.56 -1.16
C PHE A 30 -3.56 -3.49 -1.80
N PHE A 31 -3.69 -4.10 -2.95
CA PHE A 31 -4.94 -4.16 -3.70
C PHE A 31 -5.24 -5.61 -4.03
N VAL A 32 -6.52 -5.97 -4.01
CA VAL A 32 -6.96 -7.35 -4.21
C VAL A 32 -7.99 -7.40 -5.31
N ASN A 33 -7.87 -8.40 -6.18
CA ASN A 33 -8.86 -8.64 -7.22
C ASN A 33 -8.91 -10.13 -7.52
N THR A 34 -10.09 -10.59 -7.95
CA THR A 34 -10.28 -11.99 -8.30
C THR A 34 -9.40 -12.40 -9.48
N THR A 35 -9.21 -11.50 -10.45
CA THR A 35 -8.38 -11.75 -11.63
C THR A 35 -7.22 -10.77 -11.66
N PRO A 36 -6.11 -11.13 -12.33
CA PRO A 36 -4.92 -10.26 -12.31
C PRO A 36 -4.98 -9.06 -13.26
N GLU A 37 -5.80 -9.10 -14.30
CA GLU A 37 -5.76 -8.07 -15.34
C GLU A 37 -6.04 -6.65 -14.83
N PRO A 38 -7.08 -6.42 -14.00
CA PRO A 38 -7.29 -5.07 -13.47
C PRO A 38 -6.12 -4.61 -12.59
N LEU A 39 -5.50 -5.54 -11.86
CA LEU A 39 -4.35 -5.20 -11.03
C LEU A 39 -3.15 -4.80 -11.87
N GLN A 40 -2.95 -5.45 -13.02
CA GLN A 40 -1.87 -5.07 -13.93
C GLN A 40 -2.07 -3.66 -14.47
N GLY A 41 -3.31 -3.32 -14.83
CA GLY A 41 -3.62 -1.97 -15.29
C GLY A 41 -3.40 -0.94 -14.19
N LEU A 42 -3.82 -1.25 -12.98
CA LEU A 42 -3.60 -0.35 -11.84
C LEU A 42 -2.12 -0.18 -11.56
N ALA A 43 -1.34 -1.27 -11.65
CA ALA A 43 0.10 -1.21 -11.45
C ALA A 43 0.76 -0.25 -12.43
N ASP A 44 0.35 -0.28 -13.70
CA ASP A 44 0.89 0.63 -14.71
C ASP A 44 0.59 2.08 -14.36
N VAL A 45 -0.64 2.36 -13.91
CA VAL A 45 -1.04 3.71 -13.53
C VAL A 45 -0.22 4.20 -12.34
N LEU A 46 -0.07 3.35 -11.33
CA LEU A 46 0.66 3.73 -10.12
C LEU A 46 2.14 3.90 -10.40
N GLU A 47 2.72 3.05 -11.24
CA GLU A 47 4.14 3.17 -11.59
C GLU A 47 4.42 4.51 -12.27
N LYS A 48 3.53 4.92 -13.17
CA LYS A 48 3.67 6.22 -13.81
C LYS A 48 3.54 7.38 -12.84
N ASP A 49 2.86 7.14 -11.72
CA ASP A 49 2.65 8.16 -10.69
C ASP A 49 3.71 8.10 -9.59
N GLY A 50 4.79 7.36 -9.81
CA GLY A 50 5.93 7.36 -8.91
C GLY A 50 5.98 6.22 -7.90
N TYR A 51 5.03 5.31 -7.95
CA TYR A 51 5.05 4.15 -7.05
C TYR A 51 5.97 3.07 -7.60
N THR A 52 6.58 2.30 -6.69
CA THR A 52 7.34 1.10 -7.05
C THR A 52 6.42 -0.10 -6.95
N VAL A 53 6.30 -0.86 -8.03
CA VAL A 53 5.55 -2.11 -8.00
C VAL A 53 6.46 -3.17 -7.41
N VAL A 54 6.08 -3.70 -6.25
CA VAL A 54 6.87 -4.72 -5.57
C VAL A 54 6.59 -6.08 -6.16
N GLU A 55 5.31 -6.45 -6.23
CA GLU A 55 4.93 -7.72 -6.85
C GLU A 55 3.42 -7.75 -7.07
N LEU A 56 3.04 -8.61 -8.00
CA LEU A 56 1.66 -9.02 -8.21
C LEU A 56 1.67 -10.53 -8.05
N PHE A 57 0.96 -11.04 -7.07
CA PHE A 57 1.10 -12.44 -6.71
C PHE A 57 -0.24 -13.06 -6.34
N GLU A 58 -0.24 -14.40 -6.35
CA GLU A 58 -1.38 -15.20 -5.96
C GLU A 58 -1.03 -15.82 -4.62
N PRO A 59 -1.71 -15.42 -3.52
CA PRO A 59 -1.35 -15.94 -2.20
C PRO A 59 -1.76 -17.40 -2.05
N GLU A 60 -1.14 -18.08 -1.11
CA GLU A 60 -1.54 -19.42 -0.76
C GLU A 60 -2.94 -19.38 -0.14
N LEU A 61 -3.77 -20.35 -0.53
CA LEU A 61 -5.14 -20.38 -0.09
C LEU A 61 -5.35 -21.53 0.90
N GLU A 62 -6.25 -21.31 1.83
CA GLU A 62 -6.74 -22.37 2.69
C GLU A 62 -7.84 -23.12 1.96
N GLU A 63 -8.10 -24.34 2.43
CA GLU A 63 -9.11 -25.18 1.81
C GLU A 63 -10.45 -24.44 1.78
N GLY A 64 -11.08 -24.43 0.62
CA GLY A 64 -12.38 -23.78 0.45
C GLY A 64 -12.33 -22.32 0.05
N GLU A 65 -11.17 -21.71 0.02
CA GLU A 65 -11.04 -20.31 -0.40
C GLU A 65 -11.02 -20.20 -1.91
N ALA A 66 -11.67 -19.14 -2.43
CA ALA A 66 -11.62 -18.85 -3.86
C ALA A 66 -10.30 -18.17 -4.21
N PRO A 67 -9.75 -18.44 -5.40
CA PRO A 67 -8.49 -17.79 -5.81
C PRO A 67 -8.64 -16.28 -5.96
N TYR A 68 -7.59 -15.56 -5.64
CA TYR A 68 -7.52 -14.10 -5.83
C TYR A 68 -6.07 -13.70 -6.00
N HIS A 69 -5.87 -12.44 -6.40
CA HIS A 69 -4.53 -11.89 -6.64
C HIS A 69 -4.34 -10.64 -5.80
N VAL A 70 -3.08 -10.36 -5.46
CA VAL A 70 -2.71 -9.21 -4.64
C VAL A 70 -1.64 -8.41 -5.36
N LEU A 71 -1.85 -7.10 -5.44
CA LEU A 71 -0.85 -6.16 -5.94
C LEU A 71 -0.27 -5.40 -4.76
N HIS A 72 1.04 -5.41 -4.64
CA HIS A 72 1.76 -4.68 -3.61
C HIS A 72 2.61 -3.60 -4.28
N VAL A 73 2.36 -2.35 -3.92
CA VAL A 73 3.16 -1.22 -4.39
C VAL A 73 3.65 -0.43 -3.18
N GLU A 74 4.71 0.35 -3.35
CA GLU A 74 5.20 1.18 -2.26
C GLU A 74 5.72 2.51 -2.76
N LYS A 75 5.84 3.46 -1.83
CA LYS A 75 6.34 4.80 -2.13
C LYS A 75 7.03 5.34 -0.89
N ILE A 76 8.20 5.94 -1.08
CA ILE A 76 8.94 6.57 0.01
C ILE A 76 8.48 8.02 0.09
N GLU A 77 7.90 8.40 1.22
CA GLU A 77 7.40 9.77 1.38
C GLU A 77 7.12 10.05 2.86
N ILE A 78 6.72 11.28 3.13
CA ILE A 78 6.37 11.75 4.46
C ILE A 78 4.85 11.87 4.54
N HIS A 79 4.26 11.34 5.59
CA HIS A 79 2.82 11.47 5.81
C HIS A 79 2.52 11.96 7.22
N THR A 80 1.47 12.78 7.31
CA THR A 80 0.75 12.99 8.56
C THR A 80 -0.46 12.07 8.54
N ALA A 81 -1.18 11.99 9.67
CA ALA A 81 -2.40 11.19 9.69
C ALA A 81 -3.40 11.71 8.65
N GLU A 82 -3.49 13.03 8.51
CA GLU A 82 -4.42 13.63 7.55
C GLU A 82 -4.02 13.33 6.11
N SER A 83 -2.73 13.45 5.78
CA SER A 83 -2.31 13.20 4.42
C SER A 83 -2.41 11.72 4.05
N LEU A 84 -2.20 10.83 5.01
CA LEU A 84 -2.35 9.40 4.76
C LEU A 84 -3.82 9.04 4.57
N ASP A 85 -4.71 9.63 5.36
CA ASP A 85 -6.13 9.43 5.19
C ASP A 85 -6.58 9.85 3.79
N LYS A 86 -6.10 11.00 3.33
CA LYS A 86 -6.40 11.48 1.98
C LYS A 86 -5.85 10.52 0.94
N ARG A 87 -4.63 10.03 1.12
CA ARG A 87 -4.02 9.07 0.19
C ARG A 87 -4.84 7.79 0.12
N ASN A 88 -5.31 7.28 1.26
CA ASN A 88 -6.12 6.07 1.27
C ASN A 88 -7.41 6.25 0.48
N HIS A 89 -8.05 7.42 0.60
CA HIS A 89 -9.24 7.72 -0.20
C HIS A 89 -8.93 7.82 -1.68
N GLU A 90 -7.81 8.44 -2.03
CA GLU A 90 -7.38 8.54 -3.42
C GLU A 90 -7.13 7.16 -4.03
N LEU A 91 -6.47 6.28 -3.27
CA LEU A 91 -6.17 4.94 -3.76
C LEU A 91 -7.43 4.09 -3.89
N GLN A 92 -8.36 4.25 -2.97
CA GLN A 92 -9.66 3.56 -3.06
C GLN A 92 -10.39 3.98 -4.34
N ALA A 93 -10.43 5.28 -4.62
CA ALA A 93 -11.09 5.78 -5.82
C ALA A 93 -10.38 5.31 -7.08
N LEU A 94 -9.05 5.28 -7.05
CA LEU A 94 -8.26 4.85 -8.21
C LEU A 94 -8.47 3.37 -8.48
N ALA A 95 -8.56 2.55 -7.43
CA ALA A 95 -8.85 1.14 -7.57
C ALA A 95 -10.20 0.95 -8.26
N GLU A 96 -11.21 1.65 -7.79
CA GLU A 96 -12.55 1.57 -8.38
C GLU A 96 -12.54 1.99 -9.84
N ALA A 97 -11.82 3.07 -10.16
CA ALA A 97 -11.74 3.57 -11.53
C ALA A 97 -11.06 2.57 -12.47
N ASN A 98 -10.24 1.70 -11.94
CA ASN A 98 -9.50 0.71 -12.75
C ASN A 98 -10.12 -0.69 -12.67
N GLY A 99 -11.29 -0.82 -12.07
CA GLY A 99 -11.99 -2.10 -12.01
C GLY A 99 -11.43 -3.06 -10.98
N VAL A 100 -10.67 -2.57 -10.02
CA VAL A 100 -10.12 -3.38 -8.94
C VAL A 100 -11.13 -3.45 -7.80
N GLU A 101 -11.38 -4.65 -7.32
CA GLU A 101 -12.47 -4.91 -6.39
C GLU A 101 -12.23 -4.31 -5.01
N ASP A 102 -10.97 -4.30 -4.55
CA ASP A 102 -10.71 -3.93 -3.18
C ASP A 102 -9.34 -3.31 -2.99
N TYR A 103 -9.30 -2.22 -2.23
CA TYR A 103 -8.06 -1.67 -1.68
C TYR A 103 -7.94 -2.23 -0.27
N ASP A 104 -7.01 -3.14 -0.06
CA ASP A 104 -6.97 -4.00 1.12
C ASP A 104 -6.23 -3.39 2.31
N GLY A 105 -5.61 -2.23 2.13
CA GLY A 105 -4.92 -1.58 3.25
C GLY A 105 -3.50 -1.24 2.94
N MET A 106 -2.75 -0.89 3.99
CA MET A 106 -1.40 -0.37 3.83
C MET A 106 -0.52 -0.80 5.00
N ASP A 107 0.79 -0.67 4.81
CA ASP A 107 1.74 -0.82 5.89
C ASP A 107 2.83 0.24 5.76
N VAL A 108 3.74 0.28 6.73
CA VAL A 108 4.81 1.27 6.74
C VAL A 108 6.03 0.67 7.42
N GLY A 109 7.20 1.10 6.97
CA GLY A 109 8.46 0.68 7.56
C GLY A 109 9.57 1.67 7.30
N PRO A 110 10.74 1.42 7.90
CA PRO A 110 11.92 2.26 7.62
C PRO A 110 12.34 2.14 6.18
N VAL A 111 12.94 3.21 5.66
CA VAL A 111 13.36 3.29 4.25
C VAL A 111 14.28 2.13 3.87
N GLU A 112 15.07 1.65 4.79
CA GLU A 112 16.00 0.55 4.51
C GLU A 112 15.28 -0.74 4.10
N PHE A 113 13.99 -0.85 4.36
CA PHE A 113 13.20 -2.02 3.95
C PHE A 113 12.49 -1.82 2.62
N ALA A 114 12.71 -0.69 1.93
CA ALA A 114 12.08 -0.46 0.65
C ALA A 114 12.57 -1.48 -0.39
N HIS A 115 11.67 -1.88 -1.26
CA HIS A 115 11.98 -2.78 -2.37
C HIS A 115 12.26 -1.96 -3.61
N GLY A 116 13.09 -2.44 -4.43
CA GLY A 116 13.37 -1.76 -5.69
C GLY A 116 14.00 -0.41 -5.47
N GLY A 117 14.69 0.07 -6.23
CA GLY A 117 15.22 1.32 -6.17
C GLY A 117 16.43 1.50 -5.43
N ASP A 118 16.92 1.04 -5.06
CA ASP A 118 17.97 1.45 -4.63
C ASP A 118 19.07 1.05 -4.88
N ASP A 119 19.25 0.86 -5.24
CA ASP A 119 20.21 0.55 -5.53
C ASP A 119 21.11 0.99 -5.40
N ALA A 120 20.83 1.35 -4.98
CA ALA A 120 21.72 1.87 -5.00
C ALA A 120 22.73 1.64 -4.89
#